data_8f825bbd3b4e8abbd0ce27b51ced176c
#
_entry.id   8f825bbd3b4e8abbd0ce27b51ced176c
#
_cell.length_a   1.000
_cell.length_b   1.000
_cell.length_c   1.000
_cell.angle_alpha   90.00
_cell.angle_beta   90.00
_cell.angle_gamma   90.00
#
_symmetry.space_group_name_H-M   'P 1'
#
loop_
_entity.id
_entity.type
_entity.pdbx_description
1 polymer ?
#
loop_
_entity_poly.entity_id
_entity_poly.type
_entity_poly.pdbx_seq_one_letter_code
_entity_poly.pdbx_strand_id
1 'polypeptide(L)'
;RVIDALETVGLDETYYDKSPFELSGGQKRRVAIAGVLAMKPKVLILDEPTAGLDPQGRDDILDQIAKLHKEKNITIILVSHSMEDVAKYVDRIIVMNRGNVQYDGTPGEVFKYYKELEQIGLSAPKVTYLMNDLKEKGFQVSTDITTINEAVEELLKLLPSELV
;
A
#
# COMPACT_ATOMS: atom_id res chain seq x y z
N ARG A 1 -22.09 14.80 8.29
CA ARG A 1 -21.55 13.52 7.77
C ARG A 1 -20.78 13.69 6.47
N VAL A 2 -21.35 14.45 5.50
CA VAL A 2 -20.66 14.69 4.21
C VAL A 2 -19.39 15.50 4.45
N ILE A 3 -19.46 16.59 5.20
CA ILE A 3 -18.32 17.43 5.56
C ILE A 3 -17.26 16.61 6.28
N ASP A 4 -17.59 15.90 7.36
CA ASP A 4 -16.64 15.00 8.06
C ASP A 4 -15.96 14.00 7.13
N ALA A 5 -16.71 13.47 6.15
CA ALA A 5 -16.15 12.51 5.20
C ALA A 5 -15.19 13.17 4.20
N LEU A 6 -15.51 14.38 3.71
CA LEU A 6 -14.65 15.16 2.82
C LEU A 6 -13.35 15.58 3.54
N GLU A 7 -13.45 16.11 4.75
CA GLU A 7 -12.29 16.47 5.58
C GLU A 7 -11.41 15.24 5.88
N THR A 8 -12.03 14.09 6.15
CA THR A 8 -11.32 12.82 6.41
C THR A 8 -10.43 12.40 5.24
N VAL A 9 -10.82 12.73 4.01
CA VAL A 9 -10.03 12.45 2.80
C VAL A 9 -9.20 13.66 2.33
N GLY A 10 -9.05 14.69 3.17
CA GLY A 10 -8.23 15.87 2.90
C GLY A 10 -8.82 16.82 1.85
N LEU A 11 -10.15 16.91 1.78
CA LEU A 11 -10.87 17.89 0.99
C LEU A 11 -11.54 18.88 1.94
N ASP A 12 -11.02 20.11 1.96
CA ASP A 12 -11.50 21.22 2.79
C ASP A 12 -12.70 21.94 2.17
N GLU A 13 -13.17 22.99 2.84
CA GLU A 13 -14.33 23.79 2.42
C GLU A 13 -14.23 24.39 1.01
N THR A 14 -13.02 24.57 0.49
CA THR A 14 -12.81 25.12 -0.86
C THR A 14 -13.29 24.19 -1.97
N TYR A 15 -13.59 22.94 -1.63
CA TYR A 15 -14.06 21.90 -2.57
C TYR A 15 -15.55 21.63 -2.49
N TYR A 16 -16.28 22.12 -1.46
CA TYR A 16 -17.65 21.68 -1.20
C TYR A 16 -18.64 22.07 -2.30
N ASP A 17 -18.45 23.24 -2.91
CA ASP A 17 -19.31 23.77 -3.97
C ASP A 17 -18.75 23.57 -5.38
N LYS A 18 -17.60 22.88 -5.51
CA LYS A 18 -17.03 22.62 -6.83
C LYS A 18 -17.78 21.55 -7.60
N SER A 19 -17.95 21.80 -8.88
CA SER A 19 -18.47 20.78 -9.80
C SER A 19 -17.48 19.61 -9.86
N PRO A 20 -17.94 18.35 -9.95
CA PRO A 20 -17.07 17.20 -10.18
C PRO A 20 -16.17 17.34 -11.42
N PHE A 21 -16.56 18.14 -12.40
CA PHE A 21 -15.77 18.38 -13.61
C PHE A 21 -14.57 19.30 -13.37
N GLU A 22 -14.58 20.10 -12.31
CA GLU A 22 -13.48 20.99 -11.93
C GLU A 22 -12.41 20.31 -11.06
N LEU A 23 -12.69 19.06 -10.64
CA LEU A 23 -11.79 18.29 -9.79
C LEU A 23 -10.75 17.53 -10.62
N SER A 24 -9.50 17.45 -10.11
CA SER A 24 -8.48 16.56 -10.63
C SER A 24 -8.86 15.08 -10.43
N GLY A 25 -8.18 14.17 -11.11
CA GLY A 25 -8.42 12.74 -10.97
C GLY A 25 -8.29 12.24 -9.52
N GLY A 26 -7.26 12.70 -8.80
CA GLY A 26 -7.07 12.38 -7.38
C GLY A 26 -8.18 12.95 -6.49
N GLN A 27 -8.60 14.19 -6.75
CA GLN A 27 -9.71 14.82 -5.99
C GLN A 27 -11.04 14.08 -6.23
N LYS A 28 -11.35 13.71 -7.47
CA LYS A 28 -12.53 12.89 -7.80
C LYS A 28 -12.53 11.56 -7.02
N ARG A 29 -11.36 10.92 -6.93
CA ARG A 29 -11.22 9.67 -6.20
C ARG A 29 -11.43 9.86 -4.70
N ARG A 30 -10.88 10.92 -4.10
CA ARG A 30 -11.12 11.28 -2.70
C ARG A 30 -12.60 11.55 -2.44
N VAL A 31 -13.30 12.26 -3.33
CA VAL A 31 -14.76 12.47 -3.22
C VAL A 31 -15.50 11.13 -3.26
N ALA A 32 -15.13 10.20 -4.16
CA ALA A 32 -15.76 8.89 -4.23
C ALA A 32 -15.57 8.09 -2.92
N ILE A 33 -14.36 8.10 -2.35
CA ILE A 33 -14.07 7.48 -1.04
C ILE A 33 -14.90 8.15 0.06
N ALA A 34 -14.94 9.49 0.10
CA ALA A 34 -15.76 10.26 1.06
C ALA A 34 -17.24 9.89 0.98
N GLY A 35 -17.78 9.71 -0.22
CA GLY A 35 -19.18 9.27 -0.43
C GLY A 35 -19.50 7.94 0.25
N VAL A 36 -18.57 6.97 0.19
CA VAL A 36 -18.71 5.69 0.89
C VAL A 36 -18.54 5.87 2.40
N LEU A 37 -17.56 6.66 2.84
CA LEU A 37 -17.29 6.93 4.26
C LEU A 37 -18.45 7.63 4.97
N ALA A 38 -19.21 8.47 4.28
CA ALA A 38 -20.39 9.15 4.82
C ALA A 38 -21.47 8.16 5.30
N MET A 39 -21.46 6.92 4.78
CA MET A 39 -22.33 5.83 5.22
C MET A 39 -21.84 5.17 6.53
N LYS A 40 -20.65 5.51 7.03
CA LYS A 40 -19.99 4.92 8.21
C LYS A 40 -19.86 3.39 8.13
N PRO A 41 -19.24 2.87 7.07
CA PRO A 41 -19.07 1.43 6.90
C PRO A 41 -18.13 0.86 7.97
N LYS A 42 -18.32 -0.40 8.35
CA LYS A 42 -17.36 -1.16 9.16
C LYS A 42 -16.23 -1.76 8.34
N VAL A 43 -16.51 -2.01 7.06
CA VAL A 43 -15.55 -2.56 6.08
C VAL A 43 -15.59 -1.69 4.84
N LEU A 44 -14.43 -1.25 4.36
CA LEU A 44 -14.24 -0.49 3.14
C LEU A 44 -13.42 -1.34 2.16
N ILE A 45 -13.98 -1.61 0.98
CA ILE A 45 -13.28 -2.32 -0.09
C ILE A 45 -12.87 -1.29 -1.15
N LEU A 46 -11.59 -1.25 -1.45
CA LEU A 46 -10.99 -0.35 -2.43
C LEU A 46 -10.32 -1.19 -3.54
N ASP A 47 -10.88 -1.11 -4.73
CA ASP A 47 -10.37 -1.79 -5.91
C ASP A 47 -9.53 -0.80 -6.73
N GLU A 48 -8.23 -1.07 -6.83
CA GLU A 48 -7.23 -0.24 -7.53
C GLU A 48 -7.34 1.26 -7.20
N PRO A 49 -7.33 1.67 -5.91
CA PRO A 49 -7.60 3.06 -5.55
C PRO A 49 -6.55 4.06 -6.07
N THR A 50 -5.41 3.61 -6.53
CA THR A 50 -4.30 4.43 -7.03
C THR A 50 -4.14 4.41 -8.54
N ALA A 51 -4.98 3.65 -9.27
CA ALA A 51 -4.87 3.54 -10.72
C ALA A 51 -4.99 4.91 -11.42
N GLY A 52 -4.04 5.19 -12.32
CA GLY A 52 -4.03 6.44 -13.11
C GLY A 52 -3.62 7.70 -12.36
N LEU A 53 -3.12 7.57 -11.13
CA LEU A 53 -2.53 8.68 -10.39
C LEU A 53 -1.02 8.76 -10.63
N ASP A 54 -0.48 9.96 -10.52
CA ASP A 54 0.95 10.19 -10.41
C ASP A 54 1.50 9.66 -9.07
N PRO A 55 2.83 9.51 -8.91
CA PRO A 55 3.41 8.94 -7.69
C PRO A 55 2.99 9.69 -6.42
N GLN A 56 2.96 11.02 -6.44
CA GLN A 56 2.57 11.82 -5.29
C GLN A 56 1.10 11.61 -4.92
N GLY A 57 0.19 11.64 -5.91
CA GLY A 57 -1.23 11.41 -5.69
C GLY A 57 -1.54 10.00 -5.19
N ARG A 58 -0.71 9.01 -5.58
CA ARG A 58 -0.78 7.63 -5.06
C ARG A 58 -0.45 7.59 -3.58
N ASP A 59 0.73 8.12 -3.19
CA ASP A 59 1.17 8.15 -1.80
C ASP A 59 0.17 8.90 -0.93
N ASP A 60 -0.30 10.08 -1.36
CA ASP A 60 -1.29 10.88 -0.64
C ASP A 60 -2.58 10.10 -0.34
N ILE A 61 -3.09 9.33 -1.30
CA ILE A 61 -4.31 8.53 -1.11
C ILE A 61 -4.06 7.36 -0.16
N LEU A 62 -2.96 6.63 -0.32
CA LEU A 62 -2.66 5.48 0.52
C LEU A 62 -2.36 5.89 1.97
N ASP A 63 -1.65 6.99 2.18
CA ASP A 63 -1.41 7.55 3.51
C ASP A 63 -2.73 7.94 4.20
N GLN A 64 -3.67 8.54 3.45
CA GLN A 64 -5.01 8.87 3.98
C GLN A 64 -5.82 7.61 4.31
N ILE A 65 -5.76 6.57 3.48
CA ILE A 65 -6.41 5.28 3.73
C ILE A 65 -5.81 4.63 4.98
N ALA A 66 -4.50 4.63 5.14
CA ALA A 66 -3.82 4.09 6.32
C ALA A 66 -4.19 4.87 7.59
N LYS A 67 -4.25 6.21 7.51
CA LYS A 67 -4.70 7.07 8.60
C LYS A 67 -6.15 6.77 8.98
N LEU A 68 -7.02 6.64 8.00
CA LEU A 68 -8.43 6.28 8.20
C LEU A 68 -8.58 4.95 8.94
N HIS A 69 -7.84 3.92 8.53
CA HIS A 69 -7.81 2.62 9.21
C HIS A 69 -7.47 2.77 10.70
N LYS A 70 -6.39 3.49 11.00
CA LYS A 70 -5.90 3.69 12.37
C LYS A 70 -6.85 4.52 13.24
N GLU A 71 -7.38 5.62 12.70
CA GLU A 71 -8.19 6.58 13.48
C GLU A 71 -9.65 6.17 13.64
N LYS A 72 -10.24 5.55 12.63
CA LYS A 72 -11.67 5.20 12.61
C LYS A 72 -11.94 3.72 12.90
N ASN A 73 -10.88 2.91 13.09
CA ASN A 73 -11.00 1.46 13.32
C ASN A 73 -11.88 0.75 12.27
N ILE A 74 -11.72 1.14 11.00
CA ILE A 74 -12.43 0.57 9.85
C ILE A 74 -11.56 -0.52 9.27
N THR A 75 -12.12 -1.70 9.02
CA THR A 75 -11.42 -2.73 8.24
C THR A 75 -11.33 -2.29 6.78
N ILE A 76 -10.11 -2.25 6.22
CA ILE A 76 -9.89 -1.89 4.82
C ILE A 76 -9.39 -3.12 4.06
N ILE A 77 -10.05 -3.42 2.95
CA ILE A 77 -9.63 -4.42 1.99
C ILE A 77 -9.14 -3.67 0.76
N LEU A 78 -7.84 -3.75 0.50
CA LEU A 78 -7.19 -3.12 -0.65
C LEU A 78 -6.95 -4.19 -1.72
N VAL A 79 -7.55 -4.02 -2.90
CA VAL A 79 -7.21 -4.81 -4.08
C VAL A 79 -6.23 -3.99 -4.90
N SER A 80 -5.04 -4.52 -5.13
CA SER A 80 -3.97 -3.85 -5.88
C SER A 80 -3.03 -4.84 -6.55
N HIS A 81 -2.42 -4.41 -7.64
CA HIS A 81 -1.32 -5.09 -8.31
C HIS A 81 0.05 -4.42 -8.05
N SER A 82 0.09 -3.35 -7.26
CA SER A 82 1.35 -2.71 -6.83
C SER A 82 1.88 -3.41 -5.57
N MET A 83 2.89 -4.24 -5.73
CA MET A 83 3.46 -4.99 -4.63
C MET A 83 4.18 -4.10 -3.62
N GLU A 84 4.75 -2.98 -4.08
CA GLU A 84 5.35 -1.96 -3.22
C GLU A 84 4.32 -1.32 -2.29
N ASP A 85 3.13 -0.97 -2.82
CA ASP A 85 2.05 -0.39 -2.02
C ASP A 85 1.51 -1.42 -1.01
N VAL A 86 1.29 -2.65 -1.48
CA VAL A 86 0.84 -3.75 -0.62
C VAL A 86 1.84 -4.00 0.50
N ALA A 87 3.15 -4.06 0.20
CA ALA A 87 4.18 -4.27 1.23
C ALA A 87 4.23 -3.15 2.28
N LYS A 88 3.98 -1.90 1.85
CA LYS A 88 4.10 -0.71 2.72
C LYS A 88 2.88 -0.48 3.60
N TYR A 89 1.68 -0.79 3.11
CA TYR A 89 0.43 -0.28 3.70
C TYR A 89 -0.48 -1.33 4.32
N VAL A 90 -0.24 -2.65 4.10
CA VAL A 90 -1.13 -3.67 4.62
C VAL A 90 -0.48 -4.54 5.70
N ASP A 91 -1.28 -4.99 6.66
CA ASP A 91 -0.84 -5.90 7.72
C ASP A 91 -0.95 -7.37 7.30
N ARG A 92 -1.83 -7.67 6.33
CA ARG A 92 -2.12 -9.03 5.87
C ARG A 92 -2.36 -9.05 4.36
N ILE A 93 -1.80 -10.04 3.70
CA ILE A 93 -1.97 -10.29 2.25
C ILE A 93 -2.73 -11.60 2.07
N ILE A 94 -3.72 -11.58 1.19
CA ILE A 94 -4.41 -12.76 0.69
C ILE A 94 -4.17 -12.84 -0.81
N VAL A 95 -3.40 -13.80 -1.26
CA VAL A 95 -3.12 -14.03 -2.69
C VAL A 95 -4.16 -14.97 -3.25
N MET A 96 -4.89 -14.49 -4.25
CA MET A 96 -5.90 -15.28 -4.97
C MET A 96 -5.35 -15.79 -6.29
N ASN A 97 -5.52 -17.08 -6.56
CA ASN A 97 -5.17 -17.68 -7.84
C ASN A 97 -6.26 -18.67 -8.28
N ARG A 98 -6.84 -18.43 -9.45
CA ARG A 98 -7.90 -19.27 -10.06
C ARG A 98 -9.07 -19.56 -9.11
N GLY A 99 -9.49 -18.54 -8.35
CA GLY A 99 -10.62 -18.63 -7.40
C GLY A 99 -10.29 -19.27 -6.06
N ASN A 100 -9.03 -19.64 -5.79
CA ASN A 100 -8.57 -20.21 -4.53
C ASN A 100 -7.59 -19.26 -3.83
N VAL A 101 -7.55 -19.32 -2.49
CA VAL A 101 -6.51 -18.67 -1.70
C VAL A 101 -5.22 -19.48 -1.86
N GLN A 102 -4.19 -18.84 -2.43
CA GLN A 102 -2.88 -19.45 -2.65
C GLN A 102 -1.95 -19.22 -1.45
N TYR A 103 -1.92 -17.98 -0.97
CA TYR A 103 -1.16 -17.57 0.22
C TYR A 103 -2.01 -16.65 1.09
N ASP A 104 -1.77 -16.69 2.39
CA ASP A 104 -2.40 -15.85 3.39
C ASP A 104 -1.40 -15.63 4.54
N GLY A 105 -1.04 -14.38 4.79
CA GLY A 105 -0.05 -14.03 5.81
C GLY A 105 0.35 -12.57 5.78
N THR A 106 1.33 -12.22 6.58
CA THR A 106 1.98 -10.91 6.56
C THR A 106 2.76 -10.68 5.26
N PRO A 107 3.10 -9.43 4.89
CA PRO A 107 3.94 -9.17 3.72
C PRO A 107 5.23 -10.00 3.70
N GLY A 108 5.97 -10.05 4.81
CA GLY A 108 7.20 -10.85 4.91
C GLY A 108 6.97 -12.36 4.70
N GLU A 109 5.86 -12.90 5.23
CA GLU A 109 5.53 -14.32 5.04
C GLU A 109 5.13 -14.65 3.60
N VAL A 110 4.44 -13.75 2.92
CA VAL A 110 3.98 -13.98 1.55
C VAL A 110 5.10 -13.73 0.54
N PHE A 111 5.85 -12.62 0.66
CA PHE A 111 6.87 -12.28 -0.33
C PHE A 111 8.13 -13.14 -0.28
N LYS A 112 8.35 -13.95 0.76
CA LYS A 112 9.40 -14.99 0.73
C LYS A 112 9.17 -16.04 -0.37
N TYR A 113 7.92 -16.19 -0.84
CA TYR A 113 7.56 -17.06 -1.97
C TYR A 113 7.60 -16.32 -3.32
N TYR A 114 8.49 -15.32 -3.47
CA TYR A 114 8.53 -14.47 -4.67
C TYR A 114 8.71 -15.25 -5.97
N LYS A 115 9.47 -16.35 -5.98
CA LYS A 115 9.66 -17.21 -7.17
C LYS A 115 8.38 -17.95 -7.55
N GLU A 116 7.60 -18.40 -6.59
CA GLU A 116 6.31 -19.04 -6.80
C GLU A 116 5.23 -18.02 -7.19
N LEU A 117 5.28 -16.80 -6.65
CA LEU A 117 4.40 -15.71 -7.06
C LEU A 117 4.59 -15.36 -8.54
N GLU A 118 5.84 -15.35 -9.03
CA GLU A 118 6.14 -15.14 -10.46
C GLU A 118 5.50 -16.20 -11.36
N GLN A 119 5.44 -17.46 -10.94
CA GLN A 119 4.84 -18.55 -11.70
C GLN A 119 3.32 -18.36 -11.91
N ILE A 120 2.68 -17.59 -11.04
CA ILE A 120 1.25 -17.26 -11.14
C ILE A 120 1.01 -15.83 -11.69
N GLY A 121 2.08 -15.17 -12.18
CA GLY A 121 2.00 -13.85 -12.82
C GLY A 121 2.00 -12.67 -11.85
N LEU A 122 2.38 -12.89 -10.59
CA LEU A 122 2.59 -11.84 -9.60
C LEU A 122 4.09 -11.58 -9.40
N SER A 123 4.43 -10.40 -8.87
CA SER A 123 5.80 -10.08 -8.46
C SER A 123 5.89 -9.91 -6.94
N ALA A 124 7.10 -9.74 -6.42
CA ALA A 124 7.33 -9.20 -5.09
C ALA A 124 7.85 -7.75 -5.21
N PRO A 125 7.96 -6.99 -4.10
CA PRO A 125 8.65 -5.72 -4.10
C PRO A 125 10.09 -5.86 -4.61
N LYS A 126 10.58 -4.87 -5.37
CA LYS A 126 11.94 -4.90 -5.95
C LYS A 126 13.02 -5.08 -4.90
N VAL A 127 12.79 -4.53 -3.71
CA VAL A 127 13.72 -4.66 -2.59
C VAL A 127 13.85 -6.12 -2.11
N THR A 128 12.80 -6.92 -2.19
CA THR A 128 12.84 -8.35 -1.84
C THR A 128 13.80 -9.10 -2.75
N TYR A 129 13.79 -8.83 -4.05
CA TYR A 129 14.76 -9.41 -4.99
C TYR A 129 16.19 -8.97 -4.65
N LEU A 130 16.40 -7.67 -4.43
CA LEU A 130 17.73 -7.14 -4.10
C LEU A 130 18.31 -7.81 -2.84
N MET A 131 17.53 -7.96 -1.78
CA MET A 131 18.00 -8.55 -0.53
C MET A 131 18.33 -10.04 -0.69
N ASN A 132 17.56 -10.77 -1.49
CA ASN A 132 17.86 -12.16 -1.82
C ASN A 132 19.15 -12.27 -2.67
N ASP A 133 19.32 -11.43 -3.68
CA ASP A 133 20.54 -11.39 -4.52
C ASP A 133 21.80 -11.09 -3.69
N LEU A 134 21.70 -10.13 -2.73
CA LEU A 134 22.79 -9.83 -1.82
C LEU A 134 23.15 -11.02 -0.94
N LYS A 135 22.16 -11.72 -0.41
CA LYS A 135 22.38 -12.92 0.40
C LYS A 135 23.04 -14.04 -0.43
N GLU A 136 22.58 -14.27 -1.66
CA GLU A 136 23.19 -15.25 -2.58
C GLU A 136 24.66 -14.91 -2.92
N LYS A 137 25.02 -13.63 -2.92
CA LYS A 137 26.40 -13.14 -3.08
C LYS A 137 27.23 -13.18 -1.80
N GLY A 138 26.68 -13.68 -0.70
CA GLY A 138 27.39 -13.90 0.56
C GLY A 138 27.32 -12.77 1.57
N PHE A 139 26.54 -11.71 1.30
CA PHE A 139 26.30 -10.66 2.31
C PHE A 139 25.41 -11.18 3.45
N GLN A 140 25.71 -10.78 4.67
CA GLN A 140 24.96 -11.15 5.86
C GLN A 140 23.75 -10.19 6.03
N VAL A 141 22.72 -10.41 5.23
CA VAL A 141 21.48 -9.60 5.22
C VAL A 141 20.25 -10.46 5.47
N SER A 142 19.24 -9.88 6.09
CA SER A 142 17.91 -10.48 6.19
C SER A 142 17.21 -10.48 4.82
N THR A 143 16.45 -11.53 4.53
CA THR A 143 15.60 -11.63 3.34
C THR A 143 14.13 -11.39 3.62
N ASP A 144 13.75 -11.17 4.90
CA ASP A 144 12.36 -10.88 5.30
C ASP A 144 12.00 -9.39 5.10
N ILE A 145 12.73 -8.72 4.21
CA ILE A 145 12.63 -7.29 3.94
C ILE A 145 11.73 -7.07 2.73
N THR A 146 10.72 -6.23 2.91
CA THR A 146 9.68 -5.98 1.91
C THR A 146 9.54 -4.50 1.54
N THR A 147 10.13 -3.59 2.33
CA THR A 147 10.09 -2.14 2.09
C THR A 147 11.49 -1.55 1.94
N ILE A 148 11.58 -0.42 1.24
CA ILE A 148 12.86 0.30 1.04
C ILE A 148 13.43 0.75 2.39
N ASN A 149 12.59 1.22 3.32
CA ASN A 149 13.06 1.69 4.63
C ASN A 149 13.72 0.55 5.43
N GLU A 150 13.08 -0.62 5.47
CA GLU A 150 13.66 -1.81 6.10
C GLU A 150 15.01 -2.20 5.46
N ALA A 151 15.11 -2.11 4.12
CA ALA A 151 16.35 -2.41 3.42
C ALA A 151 17.46 -1.42 3.76
N VAL A 152 17.15 -0.14 3.84
CA VAL A 152 18.12 0.90 4.24
C VAL A 152 18.63 0.61 5.65
N GLU A 153 17.74 0.35 6.61
CA GLU A 153 18.13 0.01 7.99
C GLU A 153 19.02 -1.25 8.05
N GLU A 154 18.71 -2.26 7.25
CA GLU A 154 19.49 -3.50 7.21
C GLU A 154 20.87 -3.28 6.57
N LEU A 155 20.93 -2.56 5.45
CA LEU A 155 22.17 -2.29 4.73
C LEU A 155 23.11 -1.35 5.52
N LEU A 156 22.58 -0.42 6.28
CA LEU A 156 23.39 0.43 7.14
C LEU A 156 24.18 -0.37 8.19
N LYS A 157 23.68 -1.54 8.62
CA LYS A 157 24.40 -2.42 9.55
C LYS A 157 25.67 -3.03 8.93
N LEU A 158 25.78 -3.05 7.61
CA LEU A 158 26.96 -3.56 6.89
C LEU A 158 28.06 -2.50 6.74
N LEU A 159 27.72 -1.22 6.96
CA LEU A 159 28.71 -0.14 6.84
C LEU A 159 29.57 -0.05 8.11
N PRO A 160 30.86 0.28 7.96
CA PRO A 160 31.71 0.60 9.10
C PRO A 160 31.14 1.78 9.91
N SER A 161 31.24 1.71 11.24
CA SER A 161 30.70 2.73 12.17
C SER A 161 31.23 4.16 11.94
N GLU A 162 32.27 4.30 11.12
CA GLU A 162 32.90 5.58 10.73
C GLU A 162 32.20 6.29 9.56
N LEU A 163 31.20 5.64 8.93
CA LEU A 163 30.48 6.14 7.75
C LEU A 163 28.97 6.39 7.98
N VAL A 164 28.50 6.18 9.22
CA VAL A 164 27.09 6.36 9.63
C VAL A 164 26.90 7.59 10.52
#